data_935b7ff5b2383c03e8a6b76838ad1735
#
_entry.id   935b7ff5b2383c03e8a6b76838ad1735
#
_cell.length_a   1.000
_cell.length_b   1.000
_cell.length_c   1.000
_cell.angle_alpha   90.00
_cell.angle_beta   90.00
_cell.angle_gamma   90.00
#
_symmetry.space_group_name_H-M   'P 1'
#
loop_
_entity.id
_entity.type
_entity.pdbx_description
1 polymer ?
#
loop_
_entity_poly.entity_id
_entity_poly.type
_entity_poly.pdbx_seq_one_letter_code
_entity_poly.pdbx_strand_id
1 'polypeptide(L)'
;LRGFLLTVIFSASLALIKAQSFNLENAFPNLSFNRPLEFQNAGDGSNRLFVVSQTGFIIVFQNYYSVSEFDVFLDITSKVDWGGEKGLLGLAFHPNYKENGYLFVNYTAPYPLRTVVSRFKVDQNNPNTADPLSEEIIFTTPQPFSNHNGGKIAFGPDGYLYIALGDGGSGGDPQNNAQNLNSPLGKILRIDIDNPSNGKNYGIPDDNPFVNNDEEYLEEIFAFGLRNPWRFTFDPVTGWLWAADVGQNAWEEIDIVQNGKNYGWRFMEGTHCYNPSQNCDDETLEHPIWEYPHNNSGGWTITGGEIYRADPSSYFYGKYIYADFVSGNIWSLFYDGENPPVNELLHYQPGIGIAGFGKDENGNIYLCDLNGKIFRFEDPVTSVGNDSYKIEGYLLEQNFPNPFNSTTQIVFSVPEDQKVKLAIYDSLGAEIKVLFNDHVSAYQSYKVTFDTSGLNLATGIYFYRIETKAGSFVKKMVLLR
;
A
#
# COMPACT_ATOMS: atom_id res chain seq x y z
N LEU A 1 61.11 -10.65 -43.00
CA LEU A 1 59.96 -11.08 -42.27
C LEU A 1 59.41 -9.88 -41.49
N ARG A 2 58.39 -9.20 -42.07
CA ARG A 2 57.63 -8.14 -41.35
C ARG A 2 56.38 -8.76 -40.74
N GLY A 3 56.31 -8.76 -39.41
CA GLY A 3 55.11 -9.15 -38.67
C GLY A 3 54.11 -8.01 -38.66
N PHE A 4 52.87 -8.26 -39.13
CA PHE A 4 51.73 -7.38 -38.98
C PHE A 4 51.09 -7.67 -37.62
N LEU A 5 51.07 -6.65 -36.76
CA LEU A 5 50.32 -6.69 -35.49
C LEU A 5 48.89 -6.22 -35.80
N LEU A 6 47.91 -7.12 -35.68
CA LEU A 6 46.51 -6.78 -35.84
C LEU A 6 45.99 -6.34 -34.45
N THR A 7 45.78 -5.04 -34.29
CA THR A 7 45.14 -4.51 -33.07
C THR A 7 43.61 -4.59 -33.25
N VAL A 8 42.98 -5.50 -32.54
CA VAL A 8 41.52 -5.60 -32.45
C VAL A 8 41.03 -4.59 -31.41
N ILE A 9 40.41 -3.52 -31.86
CA ILE A 9 39.76 -2.53 -31.02
C ILE A 9 38.35 -3.09 -30.66
N PHE A 10 38.19 -3.56 -29.44
CA PHE A 10 36.86 -3.83 -28.87
C PHE A 10 36.21 -2.48 -28.52
N SER A 11 35.31 -2.00 -29.33
CA SER A 11 34.40 -0.92 -28.95
C SER A 11 33.31 -1.48 -28.09
N ALA A 12 33.45 -1.37 -26.76
CA ALA A 12 32.35 -1.57 -25.81
C ALA A 12 31.35 -0.42 -26.01
N SER A 13 30.26 -0.67 -26.70
CA SER A 13 29.13 0.25 -26.70
C SER A 13 28.50 0.17 -25.29
N LEU A 14 28.78 1.17 -24.43
CA LEU A 14 27.95 1.45 -23.25
C LEU A 14 26.56 1.82 -23.78
N ALA A 15 25.63 0.88 -23.73
CA ALA A 15 24.23 1.21 -23.79
C ALA A 15 23.92 2.02 -22.52
N LEU A 16 23.73 3.33 -22.67
CA LEU A 16 23.12 4.17 -21.68
C LEU A 16 21.69 3.61 -21.48
N ILE A 17 21.52 2.80 -20.44
CA ILE A 17 20.19 2.45 -19.94
C ILE A 17 19.62 3.78 -19.46
N LYS A 18 18.73 4.38 -20.24
CA LYS A 18 17.93 5.52 -19.80
C LYS A 18 17.14 5.03 -18.60
N ALA A 19 17.39 5.59 -17.41
CA ALA A 19 16.55 5.36 -16.28
C ALA A 19 15.10 5.64 -16.68
N GLN A 20 14.23 4.67 -16.57
CA GLN A 20 12.82 4.80 -16.91
C GLN A 20 12.20 5.67 -15.82
N SER A 21 11.80 6.90 -16.15
CA SER A 21 11.08 7.75 -15.21
C SER A 21 9.60 7.39 -15.26
N PHE A 22 9.02 7.11 -14.11
CA PHE A 22 7.60 6.83 -13.96
C PHE A 22 6.88 8.12 -13.60
N ASN A 23 5.78 8.41 -14.28
CA ASN A 23 4.98 9.58 -13.99
C ASN A 23 4.03 9.30 -12.83
N LEU A 24 3.94 10.27 -11.91
CA LEU A 24 2.89 10.33 -10.91
C LEU A 24 1.72 11.15 -11.44
N GLU A 25 0.51 10.61 -11.39
CA GLU A 25 -0.70 11.36 -11.67
C GLU A 25 -1.53 11.54 -10.39
N ASN A 26 -2.24 12.69 -10.29
CA ASN A 26 -3.24 12.86 -9.25
C ASN A 26 -4.42 11.93 -9.55
N ALA A 27 -4.62 10.94 -8.69
CA ALA A 27 -5.62 9.90 -8.90
C ALA A 27 -7.06 10.43 -8.83
N PHE A 28 -7.29 11.52 -8.07
CA PHE A 28 -8.62 12.12 -7.84
C PHE A 28 -8.55 13.64 -7.96
N PRO A 29 -8.45 14.19 -9.20
CA PRO A 29 -8.14 15.61 -9.42
C PRO A 29 -9.21 16.59 -8.93
N ASN A 30 -10.45 16.13 -8.76
CA ASN A 30 -11.56 16.97 -8.27
C ASN A 30 -11.73 16.92 -6.74
N LEU A 31 -10.94 16.11 -6.03
CA LEU A 31 -10.93 16.04 -4.57
C LEU A 31 -9.68 16.70 -4.00
N SER A 32 -9.84 17.26 -2.81
CA SER A 32 -8.75 17.76 -1.97
C SER A 32 -8.91 17.19 -0.56
N PHE A 33 -7.83 16.65 -0.03
CA PHE A 33 -7.82 15.94 1.23
C PHE A 33 -7.12 16.77 2.31
N ASN A 34 -7.58 16.68 3.55
CA ASN A 34 -6.92 17.35 4.66
C ASN A 34 -5.90 16.40 5.30
N ARG A 35 -4.60 16.62 5.05
CA ARG A 35 -3.50 15.85 5.63
C ARG A 35 -3.70 14.32 5.54
N PRO A 36 -3.83 13.75 4.33
CA PRO A 36 -4.08 12.32 4.17
C PRO A 36 -2.85 11.52 4.58
N LEU A 37 -3.03 10.55 5.49
CA LEU A 37 -1.97 9.68 6.01
C LEU A 37 -2.07 8.24 5.53
N GLU A 38 -3.27 7.78 5.24
CA GLU A 38 -3.50 6.40 4.85
C GLU A 38 -4.67 6.30 3.89
N PHE A 39 -4.61 5.33 3.01
CA PHE A 39 -5.60 5.03 2.00
C PHE A 39 -5.97 3.56 2.09
N GLN A 40 -7.26 3.23 2.18
CA GLN A 40 -7.74 1.88 2.39
C GLN A 40 -8.96 1.59 1.52
N ASN A 41 -9.21 0.31 1.26
CA ASN A 41 -10.47 -0.25 0.83
C ASN A 41 -11.03 -1.17 1.92
N ALA A 42 -12.34 -1.42 1.91
CA ALA A 42 -12.98 -2.26 2.92
C ALA A 42 -12.98 -3.76 2.56
N GLY A 43 -12.60 -4.14 1.35
CA GLY A 43 -12.67 -5.52 0.87
C GLY A 43 -14.09 -6.09 0.76
N ASP A 44 -15.12 -5.24 0.76
CA ASP A 44 -16.53 -5.62 0.78
C ASP A 44 -17.18 -5.75 -0.60
N GLY A 45 -16.42 -5.50 -1.66
CA GLY A 45 -16.85 -5.51 -3.05
C GLY A 45 -17.59 -4.25 -3.49
N SER A 46 -17.59 -3.19 -2.68
CA SER A 46 -18.24 -1.91 -2.98
C SER A 46 -17.41 -0.98 -3.85
N ASN A 47 -16.12 -1.27 -4.00
CA ASN A 47 -15.13 -0.43 -4.66
C ASN A 47 -15.04 0.99 -4.08
N ARG A 48 -15.38 1.16 -2.78
CA ARG A 48 -15.23 2.42 -2.05
C ARG A 48 -13.81 2.55 -1.52
N LEU A 49 -13.38 3.80 -1.45
CA LEU A 49 -12.06 4.18 -0.95
C LEU A 49 -12.19 5.02 0.31
N PHE A 50 -11.32 4.77 1.26
CA PHE A 50 -11.29 5.43 2.56
C PHE A 50 -9.97 6.14 2.74
N VAL A 51 -9.99 7.42 3.09
CA VAL A 51 -8.80 8.23 3.35
C VAL A 51 -8.81 8.69 4.78
N VAL A 52 -7.75 8.33 5.49
CA VAL A 52 -7.52 8.72 6.88
C VAL A 52 -6.86 10.09 6.91
N SER A 53 -7.54 11.06 7.54
CA SER A 53 -6.95 12.37 7.83
C SER A 53 -6.24 12.35 9.19
N GLN A 54 -5.01 12.86 9.22
CA GLN A 54 -4.25 13.01 10.48
C GLN A 54 -5.04 13.72 11.59
N THR A 55 -5.94 14.61 11.20
CA THR A 55 -6.69 15.48 12.12
C THR A 55 -7.83 14.77 12.86
N GLY A 56 -8.14 13.50 12.53
CA GLY A 56 -9.11 12.69 13.29
C GLY A 56 -10.41 12.38 12.57
N PHE A 57 -10.46 12.46 11.24
CA PHE A 57 -11.61 11.98 10.48
C PHE A 57 -11.21 11.07 9.33
N ILE A 58 -12.14 10.25 8.88
CA ILE A 58 -12.02 9.37 7.73
C ILE A 58 -13.08 9.78 6.74
N ILE A 59 -12.72 9.95 5.48
CA ILE A 59 -13.66 10.18 4.39
C ILE A 59 -13.80 8.93 3.54
N VAL A 60 -14.97 8.80 2.87
CA VAL A 60 -15.26 7.71 1.93
C VAL A 60 -15.83 8.25 0.63
N PHE A 61 -15.40 7.66 -0.49
CA PHE A 61 -15.86 8.02 -1.83
C PHE A 61 -15.74 6.83 -2.80
N GLN A 62 -16.35 6.97 -3.98
CA GLN A 62 -16.31 5.91 -5.00
C GLN A 62 -15.01 5.98 -5.81
N ASN A 63 -14.46 4.81 -6.15
CA ASN A 63 -13.20 4.68 -6.88
C ASN A 63 -13.40 4.92 -8.39
N TYR A 64 -13.47 6.19 -8.80
CA TYR A 64 -13.37 6.58 -10.20
C TYR A 64 -12.72 7.97 -10.35
N TYR A 65 -12.02 8.19 -11.46
CA TYR A 65 -11.14 9.35 -11.68
C TYR A 65 -11.86 10.72 -11.55
N SER A 66 -13.10 10.82 -12.05
CA SER A 66 -13.87 12.07 -12.05
C SER A 66 -14.71 12.28 -10.79
N VAL A 67 -14.53 11.48 -9.74
CA VAL A 67 -15.24 11.66 -8.46
C VAL A 67 -14.99 13.06 -7.91
N SER A 68 -16.06 13.74 -7.49
CA SER A 68 -16.04 15.12 -6.98
C SER A 68 -16.73 15.26 -5.62
N GLU A 69 -17.28 14.17 -5.09
CA GLU A 69 -18.03 14.16 -3.83
C GLU A 69 -17.49 13.05 -2.92
N PHE A 70 -17.53 13.29 -1.61
CA PHE A 70 -17.21 12.33 -0.59
C PHE A 70 -18.12 12.50 0.62
N ASP A 71 -18.25 11.44 1.42
CA ASP A 71 -18.89 11.48 2.74
C ASP A 71 -17.85 11.46 3.85
N VAL A 72 -18.17 12.03 5.02
CA VAL A 72 -17.39 11.80 6.25
C VAL A 72 -17.84 10.46 6.82
N PHE A 73 -16.95 9.46 6.74
CA PHE A 73 -17.22 8.11 7.21
C PHE A 73 -17.15 7.99 8.73
N LEU A 74 -16.13 8.58 9.36
CA LEU A 74 -15.96 8.62 10.82
C LEU A 74 -15.36 9.97 11.22
N ASP A 75 -15.93 10.62 12.23
CA ASP A 75 -15.36 11.84 12.85
C ASP A 75 -15.10 11.61 14.32
N ILE A 76 -13.83 11.55 14.71
CA ILE A 76 -13.34 11.47 16.09
C ILE A 76 -12.36 12.61 16.41
N THR A 77 -12.46 13.73 15.69
CA THR A 77 -11.57 14.91 15.85
C THR A 77 -11.50 15.40 17.29
N SER A 78 -12.60 15.27 18.04
CA SER A 78 -12.66 15.66 19.47
C SER A 78 -11.84 14.78 20.42
N LYS A 79 -11.40 13.60 19.95
CA LYS A 79 -10.64 12.61 20.74
C LYS A 79 -9.15 12.61 20.38
N VAL A 80 -8.79 13.15 19.21
CA VAL A 80 -7.46 13.03 18.61
C VAL A 80 -6.60 14.24 18.97
N ASP A 81 -5.41 13.98 19.52
CA ASP A 81 -4.32 14.94 19.59
C ASP A 81 -3.44 14.78 18.35
N TRP A 82 -3.36 15.77 17.47
CA TRP A 82 -2.66 15.68 16.20
C TRP A 82 -1.59 16.76 16.03
N GLY A 83 -0.62 16.47 15.17
CA GLY A 83 0.51 17.33 14.81
C GLY A 83 1.86 16.66 15.04
N GLY A 84 2.84 16.98 14.22
CA GLY A 84 4.06 16.18 14.12
C GLY A 84 3.70 14.75 13.69
N GLU A 85 4.09 13.76 14.49
CA GLU A 85 3.77 12.35 14.25
C GLU A 85 2.47 11.87 14.91
N LYS A 86 1.84 12.73 15.74
CA LYS A 86 0.56 12.42 16.39
C LYS A 86 -0.62 12.57 15.42
N GLY A 87 -1.73 11.90 15.71
CA GLY A 87 -2.96 12.04 14.95
C GLY A 87 -3.82 10.78 14.94
N LEU A 88 -4.76 10.72 14.00
CA LEU A 88 -5.39 9.49 13.56
C LEU A 88 -4.43 8.85 12.54
N LEU A 89 -3.80 7.73 12.92
CA LEU A 89 -2.60 7.22 12.27
C LEU A 89 -2.82 5.92 11.48
N GLY A 90 -3.86 5.16 11.80
CA GLY A 90 -4.13 3.88 11.16
C GLY A 90 -5.61 3.53 11.10
N LEU A 91 -5.97 2.80 10.04
CA LEU A 91 -7.29 2.21 9.80
C LEU A 91 -7.12 0.76 9.35
N ALA A 92 -7.91 -0.15 9.92
CA ALA A 92 -8.03 -1.51 9.44
C ALA A 92 -9.51 -1.94 9.45
N PHE A 93 -9.99 -2.49 8.35
CA PHE A 93 -11.29 -3.14 8.31
C PHE A 93 -11.14 -4.59 8.75
N HIS A 94 -12.11 -5.07 9.53
CA HIS A 94 -12.16 -6.48 9.92
C HIS A 94 -12.21 -7.39 8.69
N PRO A 95 -11.56 -8.57 8.66
CA PRO A 95 -11.63 -9.49 7.51
C PRO A 95 -13.07 -9.84 7.09
N ASN A 96 -14.00 -9.88 8.06
CA ASN A 96 -15.43 -10.10 7.84
C ASN A 96 -16.24 -8.79 7.89
N TYR A 97 -15.65 -7.65 7.48
CA TYR A 97 -16.30 -6.33 7.56
C TYR A 97 -17.68 -6.30 6.90
N LYS A 98 -17.82 -6.97 5.77
CA LYS A 98 -19.09 -7.06 5.03
C LYS A 98 -20.25 -7.61 5.88
N GLU A 99 -19.96 -8.53 6.81
CA GLU A 99 -20.92 -9.19 7.69
C GLU A 99 -21.09 -8.47 9.02
N ASN A 100 -19.97 -8.04 9.64
CA ASN A 100 -19.98 -7.52 11.00
C ASN A 100 -19.95 -5.98 11.08
N GLY A 101 -19.45 -5.31 10.04
CA GLY A 101 -19.33 -3.86 9.97
C GLY A 101 -18.28 -3.26 10.90
N TYR A 102 -17.30 -4.05 11.36
CA TYR A 102 -16.28 -3.59 12.28
C TYR A 102 -15.09 -2.99 11.54
N LEU A 103 -14.63 -1.84 12.05
CA LEU A 103 -13.38 -1.21 11.67
C LEU A 103 -12.59 -0.85 12.93
N PHE A 104 -11.28 -0.77 12.77
CA PHE A 104 -10.34 -0.44 13.83
C PHE A 104 -9.54 0.79 13.44
N VAL A 105 -9.27 1.65 14.41
CA VAL A 105 -8.44 2.82 14.21
C VAL A 105 -7.37 2.89 15.28
N ASN A 106 -6.21 3.45 14.92
CA ASN A 106 -5.15 3.80 15.86
C ASN A 106 -5.01 5.33 15.86
N TYR A 107 -5.07 5.93 17.03
CA TYR A 107 -4.91 7.37 17.19
C TYR A 107 -4.19 7.75 18.47
N THR A 108 -3.61 8.94 18.51
CA THR A 108 -3.08 9.53 19.73
C THR A 108 -4.13 10.39 20.43
N ALA A 109 -4.34 10.15 21.73
CA ALA A 109 -5.27 10.89 22.57
C ALA A 109 -4.52 11.76 23.59
N PRO A 110 -5.07 12.97 23.93
CA PRO A 110 -4.47 13.85 24.93
C PRO A 110 -4.80 13.43 26.37
N TYR A 111 -4.09 14.01 27.33
CA TYR A 111 -4.34 14.08 28.76
C TYR A 111 -4.62 12.76 29.49
N PRO A 112 -3.65 11.89 29.77
CA PRO A 112 -2.25 11.97 29.30
C PRO A 112 -2.12 11.53 27.83
N LEU A 113 -1.03 11.97 27.18
CA LEU A 113 -0.72 11.53 25.84
C LEU A 113 -0.57 10.01 25.81
N ARG A 114 -1.31 9.36 24.91
CA ARG A 114 -1.32 7.91 24.77
C ARG A 114 -1.76 7.49 23.39
N THR A 115 -1.32 6.34 22.97
CA THR A 115 -1.89 5.63 21.82
C THR A 115 -3.15 4.91 22.25
N VAL A 116 -4.16 4.93 21.39
CA VAL A 116 -5.43 4.23 21.54
C VAL A 116 -5.73 3.47 20.27
N VAL A 117 -5.98 2.18 20.37
CA VAL A 117 -6.58 1.36 19.31
C VAL A 117 -8.01 1.07 19.69
N SER A 118 -8.95 1.49 18.85
CA SER A 118 -10.37 1.33 19.10
C SER A 118 -11.08 0.66 17.94
N ARG A 119 -12.11 -0.12 18.26
CA ARG A 119 -13.09 -0.66 17.33
C ARG A 119 -14.28 0.28 17.23
N PHE A 120 -14.75 0.49 15.99
CA PHE A 120 -16.02 1.17 15.67
C PHE A 120 -16.90 0.25 14.82
N LYS A 121 -18.14 0.64 14.65
CA LYS A 121 -19.10 -0.07 13.82
C LYS A 121 -19.72 0.84 12.76
N VAL A 122 -19.87 0.33 11.55
CA VAL A 122 -20.59 1.02 10.48
C VAL A 122 -22.08 1.15 10.84
N ASP A 123 -22.71 2.25 10.46
CA ASP A 123 -24.15 2.42 10.58
C ASP A 123 -24.88 1.42 9.65
N GLN A 124 -25.80 0.66 10.20
CA GLN A 124 -26.53 -0.36 9.44
C GLN A 124 -27.45 0.21 8.35
N ASN A 125 -27.83 1.50 8.46
CA ASN A 125 -28.70 2.17 7.51
C ASN A 125 -27.94 3.01 6.48
N ASN A 126 -26.65 3.31 6.77
CA ASN A 126 -25.80 4.09 5.87
C ASN A 126 -24.38 3.52 5.84
N PRO A 127 -24.01 2.73 4.83
CA PRO A 127 -22.68 2.12 4.76
C PRO A 127 -21.54 3.14 4.56
N ASN A 128 -21.86 4.40 4.29
CA ASN A 128 -20.88 5.48 4.19
C ASN A 128 -20.65 6.23 5.52
N THR A 129 -21.18 5.71 6.64
CA THR A 129 -21.05 6.33 7.97
C THR A 129 -20.77 5.28 9.01
N ALA A 130 -19.76 5.48 9.85
CA ALA A 130 -19.54 4.71 11.06
C ALA A 130 -20.07 5.50 12.27
N ASP A 131 -20.61 4.80 13.26
CA ASP A 131 -21.14 5.43 14.47
C ASP A 131 -19.99 5.80 15.43
N PRO A 132 -19.68 7.08 15.69
CA PRO A 132 -18.62 7.49 16.59
C PRO A 132 -18.93 7.17 18.07
N LEU A 133 -20.20 6.86 18.40
CA LEU A 133 -20.60 6.44 19.74
C LEU A 133 -20.45 4.93 19.96
N SER A 134 -20.21 4.16 18.90
CA SER A 134 -19.94 2.72 18.98
C SER A 134 -18.52 2.37 19.42
N GLU A 135 -17.72 3.35 19.80
CA GLU A 135 -16.32 3.12 20.17
C GLU A 135 -16.18 2.11 21.30
N GLU A 136 -15.32 1.12 21.04
CA GLU A 136 -14.82 0.21 22.04
C GLU A 136 -13.29 0.23 22.03
N ILE A 137 -12.69 0.63 23.15
CA ILE A 137 -11.24 0.66 23.30
C ILE A 137 -10.74 -0.78 23.39
N ILE A 138 -9.89 -1.17 22.43
CA ILE A 138 -9.25 -2.49 22.37
C ILE A 138 -7.94 -2.46 23.15
N PHE A 139 -7.05 -1.51 22.83
CA PHE A 139 -5.72 -1.41 23.41
C PHE A 139 -5.36 0.05 23.67
N THR A 140 -4.59 0.29 24.75
CA THR A 140 -4.04 1.63 25.01
C THR A 140 -2.69 1.54 25.69
N THR A 141 -1.79 2.48 25.37
CA THR A 141 -0.49 2.62 26.03
C THR A 141 -0.08 4.08 26.15
N PRO A 142 0.49 4.52 27.32
CA PRO A 142 1.05 5.85 27.44
C PRO A 142 2.15 6.12 26.42
N GLN A 143 2.19 7.35 25.90
CA GLN A 143 3.27 7.85 25.05
C GLN A 143 4.12 8.85 25.84
N PRO A 144 5.40 8.53 26.12
CA PRO A 144 6.25 9.41 26.92
C PRO A 144 6.60 10.71 26.18
N PHE A 145 6.65 10.68 24.83
CA PHE A 145 6.94 11.82 23.98
C PHE A 145 5.94 11.95 22.84
N SER A 146 5.98 13.06 22.11
CA SER A 146 5.05 13.37 21.01
C SER A 146 5.46 12.83 19.64
N ASN A 147 6.56 12.10 19.57
CA ASN A 147 7.11 11.49 18.36
C ASN A 147 7.34 9.99 18.55
N HIS A 148 7.69 9.30 17.47
CA HIS A 148 7.81 7.84 17.37
C HIS A 148 6.52 7.12 17.82
N ASN A 149 5.39 7.58 17.30
CA ASN A 149 4.09 7.01 17.65
C ASN A 149 3.75 5.76 16.84
N GLY A 150 4.48 5.48 15.73
CA GLY A 150 4.13 4.41 14.81
C GLY A 150 2.75 4.62 14.22
N GLY A 151 1.82 3.73 14.54
CA GLY A 151 0.38 3.93 14.34
C GLY A 151 -0.27 3.10 13.26
N LYS A 152 0.48 2.44 12.39
CA LYS A 152 -0.09 1.49 11.42
C LYS A 152 -0.71 0.31 12.14
N ILE A 153 -1.92 -0.06 11.70
CA ILE A 153 -2.61 -1.31 12.07
C ILE A 153 -3.06 -2.03 10.81
N ALA A 154 -3.03 -3.35 10.83
CA ALA A 154 -3.56 -4.18 9.74
C ALA A 154 -3.87 -5.59 10.24
N PHE A 155 -4.83 -6.25 9.60
CA PHE A 155 -5.02 -7.69 9.79
C PHE A 155 -4.00 -8.47 8.96
N GLY A 156 -3.35 -9.44 9.61
CA GLY A 156 -2.48 -10.39 8.93
C GLY A 156 -3.27 -11.45 8.15
N PRO A 157 -2.59 -12.24 7.30
CA PRO A 157 -3.20 -13.36 6.59
C PRO A 157 -3.74 -14.46 7.53
N ASP A 158 -3.30 -14.44 8.78
CA ASP A 158 -3.73 -15.31 9.87
C ASP A 158 -5.01 -14.83 10.58
N GLY A 159 -5.53 -13.64 10.20
CA GLY A 159 -6.75 -13.05 10.74
C GLY A 159 -6.57 -12.25 12.04
N TYR A 160 -5.36 -12.15 12.59
CA TYR A 160 -5.08 -11.37 13.79
C TYR A 160 -4.76 -9.91 13.46
N LEU A 161 -4.99 -9.02 14.44
CA LEU A 161 -4.68 -7.59 14.30
C LEU A 161 -3.24 -7.32 14.73
N TYR A 162 -2.45 -6.73 13.83
CA TYR A 162 -1.10 -6.27 14.08
C TYR A 162 -1.09 -4.76 14.32
N ILE A 163 -0.27 -4.31 15.28
CA ILE A 163 -0.20 -2.92 15.73
C ILE A 163 1.28 -2.51 15.81
N ALA A 164 1.69 -1.53 15.03
CA ALA A 164 3.04 -0.95 15.09
C ALA A 164 3.10 0.20 16.10
N LEU A 165 4.06 0.15 17.00
CA LEU A 165 4.33 1.16 18.02
C LEU A 165 5.81 1.51 18.00
N GLY A 166 6.14 2.79 17.90
CA GLY A 166 7.51 3.26 18.07
C GLY A 166 8.01 3.16 19.52
N ASP A 167 9.28 3.45 19.74
CA ASP A 167 9.97 3.35 21.05
C ASP A 167 9.46 4.35 22.10
N GLY A 168 8.50 5.20 21.73
CA GLY A 168 7.90 6.23 22.58
C GLY A 168 8.56 7.59 22.46
N GLY A 169 9.58 7.73 21.62
CA GLY A 169 10.11 9.03 21.21
C GLY A 169 11.37 9.51 21.93
N SER A 170 11.70 10.77 21.64
CA SER A 170 13.00 11.39 21.96
C SER A 170 14.14 10.80 21.10
N GLY A 171 15.40 11.20 21.35
CA GLY A 171 16.56 10.65 20.64
C GLY A 171 17.16 9.46 21.38
N GLY A 172 17.44 8.38 20.66
CA GLY A 172 18.22 7.25 21.15
C GLY A 172 17.52 6.36 22.18
N ASP A 173 16.20 6.31 22.19
CA ASP A 173 15.38 5.51 23.10
C ASP A 173 15.84 5.60 24.57
N PRO A 174 15.66 6.74 25.23
CA PRO A 174 16.25 6.99 26.56
C PRO A 174 15.71 6.06 27.64
N GLN A 175 14.56 5.43 27.42
CA GLN A 175 13.92 4.49 28.34
C GLN A 175 14.23 3.03 27.99
N ASN A 176 14.97 2.79 26.90
CA ASN A 176 15.26 1.46 26.36
C ASN A 176 14.00 0.62 26.10
N ASN A 177 12.92 1.28 25.64
CA ASN A 177 11.64 0.63 25.41
C ASN A 177 11.71 -0.44 24.34
N ALA A 178 12.46 -0.20 23.25
CA ALA A 178 12.55 -1.14 22.14
C ALA A 178 13.06 -2.52 22.55
N GLN A 179 13.97 -2.59 23.52
CA GLN A 179 14.53 -3.84 24.06
C GLN A 179 13.81 -4.34 25.33
N ASN A 180 12.93 -3.52 25.92
CA ASN A 180 12.20 -3.91 27.12
C ASN A 180 10.94 -4.70 26.78
N LEU A 181 10.92 -5.99 27.04
CA LEU A 181 9.79 -6.90 26.75
C LEU A 181 8.57 -6.68 27.68
N ASN A 182 8.71 -5.85 28.75
CA ASN A 182 7.60 -5.42 29.59
C ASN A 182 6.99 -4.07 29.11
N SER A 183 7.43 -3.56 27.96
CA SER A 183 6.90 -2.37 27.30
C SER A 183 6.35 -2.71 25.93
N PRO A 184 5.16 -2.22 25.53
CA PRO A 184 4.65 -2.42 24.17
C PRO A 184 5.31 -1.48 23.15
N LEU A 185 6.12 -0.52 23.61
CA LEU A 185 6.77 0.46 22.75
C LEU A 185 8.00 -0.10 22.05
N GLY A 186 8.26 0.32 20.81
CA GLY A 186 9.33 -0.22 19.95
C GLY A 186 9.04 -1.64 19.46
N LYS A 187 7.77 -1.92 19.13
CA LYS A 187 7.24 -3.27 18.86
C LYS A 187 6.28 -3.28 17.67
N ILE A 188 6.14 -4.46 17.11
CA ILE A 188 4.90 -4.87 16.46
C ILE A 188 4.20 -5.84 17.39
N LEU A 189 2.95 -5.51 17.78
CA LEU A 189 2.08 -6.36 18.59
C LEU A 189 1.15 -7.16 17.69
N ARG A 190 0.69 -8.32 18.16
CA ARG A 190 -0.28 -9.19 17.48
C ARG A 190 -1.32 -9.69 18.48
N ILE A 191 -2.59 -9.41 18.20
CA ILE A 191 -3.71 -9.70 19.11
C ILE A 191 -4.89 -10.32 18.37
N ASP A 192 -5.66 -11.15 19.07
CA ASP A 192 -6.89 -11.77 18.58
C ASP A 192 -8.11 -10.96 19.05
N ILE A 193 -8.75 -10.25 18.12
CA ILE A 193 -9.92 -9.41 18.46
C ILE A 193 -11.24 -10.18 18.45
N ASP A 194 -11.26 -11.42 17.95
CA ASP A 194 -12.46 -12.25 17.85
C ASP A 194 -12.67 -13.13 19.10
N ASN A 195 -11.58 -13.41 19.84
CA ASN A 195 -11.62 -14.24 21.05
C ASN A 195 -11.07 -13.51 22.28
N PRO A 196 -11.80 -12.52 22.81
CA PRO A 196 -11.38 -11.77 23.99
C PRO A 196 -11.18 -12.69 25.20
N SER A 197 -10.12 -12.47 25.97
CA SER A 197 -9.78 -13.30 27.13
C SER A 197 -9.16 -12.48 28.25
N ASN A 198 -9.10 -13.07 29.45
CA ASN A 198 -8.42 -12.50 30.62
C ASN A 198 -8.88 -11.08 31.01
N GLY A 199 -10.16 -10.72 30.69
CA GLY A 199 -10.71 -9.40 30.98
C GLY A 199 -10.24 -8.28 30.05
N LYS A 200 -9.49 -8.61 28.99
CA LYS A 200 -9.15 -7.71 27.87
C LYS A 200 -10.23 -7.79 26.79
N ASN A 201 -10.32 -6.75 25.95
CA ASN A 201 -11.21 -6.74 24.76
C ASN A 201 -10.55 -7.44 23.54
N TYR A 202 -9.53 -8.26 23.77
CA TYR A 202 -8.83 -9.11 22.81
C TYR A 202 -8.25 -10.34 23.53
N GLY A 203 -7.89 -11.36 22.77
CA GLY A 203 -7.11 -12.51 23.19
C GLY A 203 -5.67 -12.43 22.70
N ILE A 204 -4.87 -13.40 23.11
CA ILE A 204 -3.49 -13.58 22.66
C ILE A 204 -3.44 -14.81 21.76
N PRO A 205 -2.90 -14.71 20.52
CA PRO A 205 -2.65 -15.88 19.69
C PRO A 205 -1.71 -16.87 20.36
N ASP A 206 -2.06 -18.17 20.33
CA ASP A 206 -1.31 -19.23 21.03
C ASP A 206 0.15 -19.37 20.56
N ASP A 207 0.47 -18.90 19.37
CA ASP A 207 1.79 -18.94 18.76
C ASP A 207 2.56 -17.61 18.82
N ASN A 208 2.11 -16.66 19.64
CA ASN A 208 2.91 -15.48 19.97
C ASN A 208 4.17 -15.90 20.75
N PRO A 209 5.31 -15.23 20.54
CA PRO A 209 6.61 -15.73 21.01
C PRO A 209 6.78 -15.75 22.53
N PHE A 210 5.98 -14.95 23.24
CA PHE A 210 6.09 -14.79 24.69
C PHE A 210 4.85 -15.29 25.44
N VAL A 211 4.03 -16.14 24.82
CA VAL A 211 2.88 -16.76 25.50
C VAL A 211 3.36 -17.71 26.61
N ASN A 212 2.70 -17.63 27.76
CA ASN A 212 3.00 -18.47 28.95
C ASN A 212 4.47 -18.39 29.42
N ASN A 213 5.11 -17.23 29.31
CA ASN A 213 6.46 -17.01 29.80
C ASN A 213 6.51 -16.82 31.32
N ASP A 214 7.62 -17.20 31.96
CA ASP A 214 7.83 -17.08 33.41
C ASP A 214 8.38 -15.69 33.82
N GLU A 215 8.79 -14.84 32.86
CA GLU A 215 9.43 -13.52 33.08
C GLU A 215 8.44 -12.35 33.06
N GLU A 216 7.15 -12.61 32.95
CA GLU A 216 6.07 -11.59 32.85
C GLU A 216 6.22 -10.67 31.63
N TYR A 217 6.85 -11.11 30.52
CA TYR A 217 6.91 -10.38 29.27
C TYR A 217 5.51 -10.23 28.66
N LEU A 218 5.30 -9.15 27.90
CA LEU A 218 4.02 -8.92 27.25
C LEU A 218 3.74 -9.96 26.17
N GLU A 219 2.68 -10.73 26.34
CA GLU A 219 2.29 -11.80 25.41
C GLU A 219 1.78 -11.26 24.07
N GLU A 220 1.45 -9.97 23.98
CA GLU A 220 1.04 -9.28 22.74
C GLU A 220 2.18 -9.10 21.74
N ILE A 221 3.43 -9.16 22.19
CA ILE A 221 4.60 -8.87 21.36
C ILE A 221 4.73 -9.93 20.26
N PHE A 222 4.74 -9.49 18.98
CA PHE A 222 5.11 -10.30 17.82
C PHE A 222 6.59 -10.16 17.48
N ALA A 223 7.10 -8.91 17.45
CA ALA A 223 8.49 -8.57 17.19
C ALA A 223 8.90 -7.32 17.95
N PHE A 224 10.19 -7.14 18.22
CA PHE A 224 10.70 -6.06 19.05
C PHE A 224 12.03 -5.51 18.54
N GLY A 225 12.54 -4.46 19.21
CA GLY A 225 13.78 -3.83 18.78
C GLY A 225 13.60 -2.91 17.57
N LEU A 226 12.42 -2.32 17.42
CA LEU A 226 12.10 -1.34 16.39
C LEU A 226 12.11 0.07 16.97
N ARG A 227 12.49 1.07 16.16
CA ARG A 227 12.55 2.46 16.59
C ARG A 227 11.22 3.20 16.40
N ASN A 228 10.78 3.30 15.16
CA ASN A 228 9.53 3.95 14.78
C ASN A 228 8.99 3.32 13.49
N PRO A 229 8.46 2.09 13.56
CA PRO A 229 7.91 1.38 12.41
C PRO A 229 6.67 2.12 11.92
N TRP A 230 6.90 3.08 10.99
CA TRP A 230 5.88 4.04 10.57
C TRP A 230 4.77 3.39 9.76
N ARG A 231 5.15 2.54 8.78
CA ARG A 231 4.19 1.76 7.99
C ARG A 231 4.71 0.33 7.80
N PHE A 232 3.76 -0.58 7.79
CA PHE A 232 4.00 -1.96 7.40
C PHE A 232 2.89 -2.47 6.49
N THR A 233 3.17 -3.51 5.71
CA THR A 233 2.21 -4.19 4.84
C THR A 233 2.50 -5.68 4.77
N PHE A 234 1.44 -6.47 4.54
CA PHE A 234 1.58 -7.88 4.21
C PHE A 234 1.60 -8.08 2.69
N ASP A 235 2.53 -8.86 2.21
CA ASP A 235 2.47 -9.38 0.85
C ASP A 235 1.47 -10.54 0.79
N PRO A 236 0.36 -10.43 0.04
CA PRO A 236 -0.66 -11.46 0.00
C PRO A 236 -0.19 -12.76 -0.68
N VAL A 237 0.95 -12.77 -1.37
CA VAL A 237 1.50 -13.94 -2.06
C VAL A 237 2.48 -14.72 -1.19
N THR A 238 3.40 -14.02 -0.52
CA THR A 238 4.43 -14.65 0.32
C THR A 238 4.02 -14.77 1.79
N GLY A 239 3.05 -13.95 2.23
CA GLY A 239 2.67 -13.80 3.64
C GLY A 239 3.66 -12.95 4.44
N TRP A 240 4.72 -12.42 3.82
CA TRP A 240 5.74 -11.65 4.52
C TRP A 240 5.21 -10.31 5.01
N LEU A 241 5.60 -9.97 6.23
CA LEU A 241 5.35 -8.66 6.83
C LEU A 241 6.54 -7.75 6.53
N TRP A 242 6.34 -6.78 5.64
CA TRP A 242 7.30 -5.74 5.30
C TRP A 242 7.08 -4.53 6.20
N ALA A 243 8.10 -4.06 6.88
CA ALA A 243 8.05 -2.85 7.70
C ALA A 243 9.14 -1.87 7.29
N ALA A 244 8.81 -0.58 7.35
CA ALA A 244 9.77 0.50 7.23
C ALA A 244 9.95 1.13 8.60
N ASP A 245 11.15 1.06 9.13
CA ASP A 245 11.52 1.61 10.42
C ASP A 245 12.35 2.89 10.25
N VAL A 246 11.86 3.99 10.83
CA VAL A 246 12.50 5.30 10.70
C VAL A 246 13.73 5.37 11.59
N GLY A 247 14.87 5.62 10.98
CA GLY A 247 16.15 5.72 11.66
C GLY A 247 16.35 6.98 12.52
N GLN A 248 17.47 7.03 13.23
CA GLN A 248 17.74 8.12 14.19
C GLN A 248 18.47 9.29 13.54
N ASN A 249 19.64 9.04 12.96
CA ASN A 249 20.52 10.10 12.46
C ASN A 249 21.24 9.76 11.16
N ALA A 250 21.32 8.48 10.79
CA ALA A 250 22.24 8.05 9.75
C ALA A 250 21.63 7.09 8.72
N TRP A 251 20.71 6.24 9.12
CA TRP A 251 20.19 5.15 8.26
C TRP A 251 18.70 4.97 8.42
N GLU A 252 18.02 4.76 7.30
CA GLU A 252 16.64 4.30 7.20
C GLU A 252 16.64 2.85 6.78
N GLU A 253 15.65 2.04 7.23
CA GLU A 253 15.67 0.60 7.01
C GLU A 253 14.31 0.00 6.61
N ILE A 254 14.38 -1.14 5.92
CA ILE A 254 13.23 -1.96 5.54
C ILE A 254 13.49 -3.39 6.00
N ASP A 255 12.54 -3.94 6.75
CA ASP A 255 12.61 -5.24 7.37
C ASP A 255 11.57 -6.21 6.82
N ILE A 256 11.92 -7.52 6.82
CA ILE A 256 10.94 -8.60 6.80
C ILE A 256 10.72 -9.06 8.24
N VAL A 257 9.59 -8.64 8.81
CA VAL A 257 9.33 -8.86 10.24
C VAL A 257 8.79 -10.26 10.49
N GLN A 258 9.45 -10.97 11.41
CA GLN A 258 9.16 -12.35 11.75
C GLN A 258 8.86 -12.51 13.25
N ASN A 259 8.11 -13.54 13.57
CA ASN A 259 7.69 -13.88 14.92
C ASN A 259 8.90 -14.07 15.87
N GLY A 260 8.93 -13.34 16.99
CA GLY A 260 9.92 -13.46 18.05
C GLY A 260 11.26 -12.80 17.78
N LYS A 261 11.43 -12.09 16.64
CA LYS A 261 12.71 -11.52 16.23
C LYS A 261 12.96 -10.13 16.80
N ASN A 262 14.26 -9.84 17.03
CA ASN A 262 14.80 -8.57 17.55
C ASN A 262 15.50 -7.81 16.42
N TYR A 263 14.98 -6.62 16.06
CA TYR A 263 15.48 -5.78 14.96
C TYR A 263 16.57 -4.77 15.41
N GLY A 264 17.09 -4.97 16.58
CA GLY A 264 18.37 -4.39 17.04
C GLY A 264 18.31 -2.97 17.59
N TRP A 265 17.28 -2.16 17.39
CA TRP A 265 17.19 -0.84 18.00
C TRP A 265 17.12 -0.97 19.52
N ARG A 266 17.91 -0.26 20.32
CA ARG A 266 18.84 0.83 19.99
C ARG A 266 20.32 0.38 19.95
N PHE A 267 20.63 -0.89 19.86
CA PHE A 267 22.02 -1.33 19.67
C PHE A 267 22.49 -0.96 18.26
N MET A 268 21.63 -1.17 17.27
CA MET A 268 21.86 -0.93 15.86
C MET A 268 20.99 0.21 15.32
N GLU A 269 21.44 0.84 14.24
CA GLU A 269 20.68 1.69 13.32
C GLU A 269 20.99 1.17 11.90
N GLY A 270 20.06 0.50 11.25
CA GLY A 270 20.36 -0.35 10.11
C GLY A 270 21.33 -1.46 10.49
N THR A 271 22.32 -1.73 9.64
CA THR A 271 23.42 -2.67 9.93
C THR A 271 24.58 -2.05 10.71
N HIS A 272 24.39 -0.86 11.30
CA HIS A 272 25.46 -0.05 11.92
C HIS A 272 25.27 0.08 13.43
N CYS A 273 26.37 0.01 14.17
CA CYS A 273 26.34 0.21 15.62
C CYS A 273 25.92 1.63 16.01
N TYR A 274 24.87 1.75 16.83
CA TYR A 274 24.42 3.02 17.40
C TYR A 274 24.85 3.15 18.88
N ASN A 275 24.39 2.26 19.77
CA ASN A 275 24.74 2.31 21.19
C ASN A 275 24.77 0.90 21.82
N PRO A 276 25.96 0.33 22.03
CA PRO A 276 27.29 0.94 21.93
C PRO A 276 27.72 1.21 20.47
N SER A 277 28.65 2.14 20.27
CA SER A 277 29.16 2.53 18.95
C SER A 277 30.09 1.50 18.28
N GLN A 278 30.36 0.40 18.94
CA GLN A 278 31.16 -0.74 18.45
C GLN A 278 30.75 -2.03 19.17
N ASN A 279 30.93 -3.17 18.50
CA ASN A 279 30.60 -4.50 19.03
C ASN A 279 29.14 -4.58 19.52
N CYS A 280 28.24 -4.06 18.74
CA CYS A 280 26.81 -3.99 19.04
C CYS A 280 26.00 -5.17 18.49
N ASP A 281 26.53 -5.77 17.43
CA ASP A 281 25.89 -6.86 16.70
C ASP A 281 26.16 -8.21 17.35
N ASP A 282 25.13 -9.02 17.42
CA ASP A 282 25.22 -10.41 17.82
C ASP A 282 24.25 -11.29 16.98
N GLU A 283 24.40 -12.61 17.08
CA GLU A 283 23.63 -13.58 16.29
C GLU A 283 22.10 -13.59 16.59
N THR A 284 21.65 -12.85 17.60
CA THR A 284 20.23 -12.76 17.99
C THR A 284 19.50 -11.61 17.32
N LEU A 285 20.21 -10.69 16.67
CA LEU A 285 19.66 -9.54 15.99
C LEU A 285 19.35 -9.86 14.51
N GLU A 286 18.20 -9.43 14.05
CA GLU A 286 17.83 -9.50 12.64
C GLU A 286 18.23 -8.22 11.93
N HIS A 287 18.94 -8.36 10.81
CA HIS A 287 19.34 -7.21 9.98
C HIS A 287 18.27 -6.86 8.97
N PRO A 288 18.14 -5.57 8.61
CA PRO A 288 17.24 -5.14 7.54
C PRO A 288 17.63 -5.79 6.20
N ILE A 289 16.63 -6.01 5.36
CA ILE A 289 16.86 -6.47 3.98
C ILE A 289 17.37 -5.34 3.09
N TRP A 290 17.10 -4.08 3.48
CA TRP A 290 17.53 -2.89 2.77
C TRP A 290 17.68 -1.72 3.72
N GLU A 291 18.73 -0.91 3.49
CA GLU A 291 18.95 0.35 4.20
C GLU A 291 19.43 1.44 3.24
N TYR A 292 19.21 2.70 3.58
CA TYR A 292 19.80 3.81 2.87
C TYR A 292 20.23 4.94 3.81
N PRO A 293 21.35 5.66 3.47
CA PRO A 293 21.91 6.66 4.33
C PRO A 293 21.15 7.99 4.29
N HIS A 294 21.22 8.76 5.40
CA HIS A 294 20.78 10.14 5.45
C HIS A 294 21.71 11.04 4.62
N ASN A 295 21.33 11.26 3.38
CA ASN A 295 22.02 12.17 2.46
C ASN A 295 21.12 12.53 1.27
N ASN A 296 21.65 13.37 0.36
CA ASN A 296 20.88 13.86 -0.79
C ASN A 296 20.48 12.77 -1.81
N SER A 297 21.14 11.63 -1.84
CA SER A 297 20.82 10.52 -2.75
C SER A 297 19.94 9.45 -2.09
N GLY A 298 20.00 9.31 -0.78
CA GLY A 298 19.10 8.51 0.03
C GLY A 298 17.85 9.29 0.41
N GLY A 299 17.85 9.80 1.60
CA GLY A 299 16.73 10.57 2.15
C GLY A 299 16.99 10.87 3.62
N TRP A 300 15.95 11.06 4.40
CA TRP A 300 16.04 11.33 5.84
C TRP A 300 14.92 10.73 6.67
N THR A 301 13.85 10.24 6.04
CA THR A 301 12.68 9.74 6.77
C THR A 301 11.87 8.83 5.89
N ILE A 302 12.07 7.53 6.04
CA ILE A 302 11.32 6.53 5.29
C ILE A 302 9.83 6.56 5.70
N THR A 303 8.95 6.49 4.72
CA THR A 303 7.51 6.41 4.97
C THR A 303 7.01 4.96 5.01
N GLY A 304 7.73 4.06 4.31
CA GLY A 304 7.22 2.73 4.03
C GLY A 304 6.45 2.68 2.73
N GLY A 305 5.67 1.63 2.53
CA GLY A 305 5.05 1.40 1.24
C GLY A 305 4.09 0.22 1.17
N GLU A 306 3.82 -0.23 -0.06
CA GLU A 306 2.94 -1.35 -0.38
C GLU A 306 3.56 -2.28 -1.43
N ILE A 307 3.25 -3.59 -1.34
CA ILE A 307 3.63 -4.56 -2.36
C ILE A 307 2.59 -4.53 -3.49
N TYR A 308 3.06 -4.36 -4.73
CA TYR A 308 2.17 -4.36 -5.89
C TYR A 308 1.87 -5.79 -6.38
N ARG A 309 0.58 -6.16 -6.38
CA ARG A 309 0.10 -7.48 -6.81
C ARG A 309 -1.12 -7.42 -7.74
N ALA A 310 -1.49 -6.22 -8.23
CA ALA A 310 -2.69 -6.04 -9.04
C ALA A 310 -2.62 -6.74 -10.41
N ASP A 311 -1.54 -6.54 -11.15
CA ASP A 311 -1.36 -7.10 -12.50
C ASP A 311 -0.01 -7.83 -12.62
N PRO A 312 -0.01 -9.17 -12.80
CA PRO A 312 1.23 -9.94 -12.98
C PRO A 312 2.07 -9.54 -14.19
N SER A 313 1.48 -8.85 -15.18
CA SER A 313 2.21 -8.33 -16.35
C SER A 313 2.84 -6.96 -16.12
N SER A 314 2.51 -6.30 -15.00
CA SER A 314 3.04 -4.97 -14.66
C SER A 314 4.52 -5.05 -14.32
N TYR A 315 5.24 -3.99 -14.68
CA TYR A 315 6.62 -3.75 -14.24
C TYR A 315 6.77 -3.75 -12.71
N PHE A 316 5.73 -3.34 -11.99
CA PHE A 316 5.74 -3.24 -10.53
C PHE A 316 5.44 -4.56 -9.81
N TYR A 317 5.02 -5.61 -10.53
CA TYR A 317 4.60 -6.86 -9.88
C TYR A 317 5.68 -7.46 -8.99
N GLY A 318 5.33 -7.71 -7.72
CA GLY A 318 6.23 -8.24 -6.71
C GLY A 318 7.19 -7.25 -6.07
N LYS A 319 7.12 -5.97 -6.45
CA LYS A 319 7.98 -4.94 -5.88
C LYS A 319 7.28 -4.20 -4.73
N TYR A 320 8.05 -3.91 -3.70
CA TYR A 320 7.67 -3.01 -2.62
C TYR A 320 7.89 -1.58 -3.08
N ILE A 321 6.82 -0.80 -3.20
CA ILE A 321 6.86 0.62 -3.60
C ILE A 321 6.87 1.45 -2.34
N TYR A 322 7.91 2.24 -2.11
CA TYR A 322 8.10 3.01 -0.87
C TYR A 322 8.65 4.42 -1.14
N ALA A 323 8.60 5.30 -0.15
CA ALA A 323 9.01 6.69 -0.31
C ALA A 323 9.79 7.21 0.91
N ASP A 324 10.48 8.33 0.69
CA ASP A 324 11.04 9.17 1.75
C ASP A 324 10.27 10.49 1.81
N PHE A 325 9.79 10.81 3.00
CA PHE A 325 8.93 11.97 3.25
C PHE A 325 9.63 13.32 3.00
N VAL A 326 10.93 13.39 3.31
CA VAL A 326 11.70 14.64 3.27
C VAL A 326 12.31 14.88 1.90
N SER A 327 12.93 13.87 1.30
CA SER A 327 13.59 14.01 0.00
C SER A 327 12.60 14.06 -1.17
N GLY A 328 11.45 13.38 -1.04
CA GLY A 328 10.50 13.19 -2.13
C GLY A 328 10.96 12.13 -3.13
N ASN A 329 11.88 11.27 -2.74
CA ASN A 329 12.26 10.08 -3.49
C ASN A 329 11.18 9.01 -3.33
N ILE A 330 10.88 8.30 -4.42
CA ILE A 330 10.00 7.14 -4.44
C ILE A 330 10.73 6.02 -5.18
N TRP A 331 10.85 4.86 -4.53
CA TRP A 331 11.57 3.70 -5.04
C TRP A 331 10.68 2.47 -5.17
N SER A 332 11.20 1.50 -5.89
CA SER A 332 10.77 0.11 -5.81
C SER A 332 11.90 -0.77 -5.30
N LEU A 333 11.59 -1.68 -4.41
CA LEU A 333 12.50 -2.70 -3.90
C LEU A 333 11.95 -4.08 -4.26
N PHE A 334 12.73 -4.86 -4.98
CA PHE A 334 12.43 -6.27 -5.25
C PHE A 334 13.33 -7.15 -4.37
N TYR A 335 12.71 -8.09 -3.67
CA TYR A 335 13.39 -9.09 -2.87
C TYR A 335 12.62 -10.42 -2.93
N ASP A 336 13.33 -11.51 -3.19
CA ASP A 336 12.75 -12.86 -3.36
C ASP A 336 13.12 -13.83 -2.21
N GLY A 337 13.87 -13.35 -1.22
CA GLY A 337 14.31 -14.15 -0.06
C GLY A 337 15.62 -14.91 -0.29
N GLU A 338 16.15 -14.95 -1.51
CA GLU A 338 17.35 -15.71 -1.86
C GLU A 338 18.47 -14.83 -2.41
N ASN A 339 18.11 -13.87 -3.27
CA ASN A 339 19.07 -12.99 -3.95
C ASN A 339 19.17 -11.64 -3.25
N PRO A 340 20.30 -10.92 -3.40
CA PRO A 340 20.40 -9.55 -2.91
C PRO A 340 19.25 -8.68 -3.40
N PRO A 341 18.69 -7.81 -2.56
CA PRO A 341 17.59 -6.95 -2.94
C PRO A 341 18.00 -5.98 -4.06
N VAL A 342 17.06 -5.69 -4.96
CA VAL A 342 17.25 -4.75 -6.07
C VAL A 342 16.40 -3.52 -5.84
N ASN A 343 17.06 -2.39 -5.54
CA ASN A 343 16.40 -1.11 -5.33
C ASN A 343 16.52 -0.20 -6.55
N GLU A 344 15.45 0.49 -6.91
CA GLU A 344 15.38 1.34 -8.09
C GLU A 344 14.60 2.61 -7.81
N LEU A 345 15.19 3.78 -8.15
CA LEU A 345 14.50 5.06 -8.06
C LEU A 345 13.46 5.16 -9.19
N LEU A 346 12.19 5.22 -8.81
CA LEU A 346 11.07 5.36 -9.73
C LEU A 346 10.78 6.82 -10.08
N HIS A 347 10.78 7.67 -9.04
CA HIS A 347 10.39 9.07 -9.17
C HIS A 347 11.08 9.92 -8.11
N TYR A 348 11.35 11.18 -8.47
CA TYR A 348 11.88 12.20 -7.56
C TYR A 348 11.11 13.50 -7.76
N GLN A 349 10.48 13.99 -6.70
CA GLN A 349 9.75 15.25 -6.70
C GLN A 349 9.97 16.00 -5.38
N PRO A 350 10.88 16.97 -5.34
CA PRO A 350 11.10 17.77 -4.15
C PRO A 350 9.81 18.49 -3.69
N GLY A 351 9.53 18.42 -2.41
CA GLY A 351 8.37 19.08 -1.80
C GLY A 351 7.08 18.25 -1.85
N ILE A 352 7.09 17.07 -2.46
CA ILE A 352 6.03 16.08 -2.23
C ILE A 352 6.29 15.43 -0.86
N GLY A 353 5.25 15.38 -0.02
CA GLY A 353 5.33 14.78 1.32
C GLY A 353 4.53 13.50 1.39
N ILE A 354 5.04 12.41 0.77
CA ILE A 354 4.35 11.11 0.84
C ILE A 354 4.41 10.60 2.27
N ALA A 355 3.28 10.62 2.96
CA ALA A 355 3.14 10.24 4.37
C ALA A 355 2.60 8.84 4.58
N GLY A 356 2.04 8.22 3.54
CA GLY A 356 1.52 6.86 3.59
C GLY A 356 1.09 6.35 2.23
N PHE A 357 0.66 5.11 2.24
CA PHE A 357 0.25 4.34 1.06
C PHE A 357 -1.04 3.60 1.34
N GLY A 358 -1.59 3.01 0.31
CA GLY A 358 -2.68 2.03 0.41
C GLY A 358 -3.06 1.47 -0.94
N LYS A 359 -4.05 0.58 -0.92
CA LYS A 359 -4.50 -0.16 -2.11
C LYS A 359 -6.01 -0.03 -2.30
N ASP A 360 -6.45 -0.08 -3.57
CA ASP A 360 -7.86 -0.34 -3.87
C ASP A 360 -8.18 -1.85 -3.84
N GLU A 361 -9.43 -2.23 -4.05
CA GLU A 361 -9.86 -3.63 -4.07
C GLU A 361 -9.22 -4.47 -5.19
N ASN A 362 -8.67 -3.82 -6.21
CA ASN A 362 -7.95 -4.48 -7.31
C ASN A 362 -6.44 -4.61 -7.02
N GLY A 363 -5.95 -4.06 -5.90
CA GLY A 363 -4.55 -4.08 -5.52
C GLY A 363 -3.70 -2.99 -6.17
N ASN A 364 -4.29 -1.99 -6.82
CA ASN A 364 -3.57 -0.82 -7.31
C ASN A 364 -3.09 0.04 -6.14
N ILE A 365 -1.85 0.54 -6.21
CA ILE A 365 -1.22 1.31 -5.14
C ILE A 365 -1.48 2.80 -5.33
N TYR A 366 -1.79 3.46 -4.21
CA TYR A 366 -1.98 4.90 -4.09
C TYR A 366 -1.05 5.48 -3.02
N LEU A 367 -0.61 6.71 -3.24
CA LEU A 367 0.34 7.44 -2.41
C LEU A 367 -0.35 8.67 -1.82
N CYS A 368 -0.34 8.80 -0.49
CA CYS A 368 -0.92 9.92 0.23
C CYS A 368 0.11 11.04 0.40
N ASP A 369 -0.06 12.15 -0.30
CA ASP A 369 0.70 13.38 -0.09
C ASP A 369 0.03 14.22 1.00
N LEU A 370 0.76 14.46 2.09
CA LEU A 370 0.26 15.24 3.23
C LEU A 370 -0.21 16.66 2.85
N ASN A 371 0.21 17.15 1.68
CA ASN A 371 -0.25 18.42 1.10
C ASN A 371 -1.67 18.37 0.49
N GLY A 372 -2.35 17.20 0.56
CA GLY A 372 -3.77 17.07 0.23
C GLY A 372 -4.09 16.42 -1.11
N LYS A 373 -3.18 15.64 -1.66
CA LYS A 373 -3.39 14.87 -2.89
C LYS A 373 -3.19 13.38 -2.66
N ILE A 374 -3.83 12.59 -3.53
CA ILE A 374 -3.58 11.16 -3.65
C ILE A 374 -3.00 10.92 -5.04
N PHE A 375 -1.84 10.30 -5.10
CA PHE A 375 -1.15 9.98 -6.35
C PHE A 375 -1.20 8.49 -6.66
N ARG A 376 -1.00 8.15 -7.92
CA ARG A 376 -0.69 6.80 -8.39
C ARG A 376 0.34 6.87 -9.51
N PHE A 377 1.03 5.77 -9.75
CA PHE A 377 1.89 5.63 -10.93
C PHE A 377 1.07 5.31 -12.17
N GLU A 378 1.44 5.92 -13.29
CA GLU A 378 1.04 5.41 -14.60
C GLU A 378 1.84 4.13 -14.88
N ASP A 379 1.15 3.03 -15.23
CA ASP A 379 1.83 1.78 -15.57
C ASP A 379 2.58 1.93 -16.91
N PRO A 380 3.93 1.80 -16.93
CA PRO A 380 4.71 1.99 -18.15
C PRO A 380 4.51 0.88 -19.19
N VAL A 381 3.97 -0.25 -18.80
CA VAL A 381 3.69 -1.36 -19.74
C VAL A 381 2.62 -1.00 -20.77
N THR A 382 1.80 0.01 -20.46
CA THR A 382 0.79 0.53 -21.40
C THR A 382 1.35 1.52 -22.42
N SER A 383 2.63 1.95 -22.32
CA SER A 383 3.22 2.99 -23.16
C SER A 383 3.97 2.48 -24.41
N VAL A 384 3.84 1.21 -24.81
CA VAL A 384 4.25 0.80 -26.14
C VAL A 384 3.17 1.25 -27.14
N GLY A 385 3.27 2.53 -27.50
CA GLY A 385 2.60 3.06 -28.70
C GLY A 385 1.07 3.15 -28.63
N ASN A 386 0.51 3.57 -27.50
CA ASN A 386 -0.85 4.11 -27.51
C ASN A 386 -0.85 5.47 -26.80
N ASP A 387 -0.92 6.53 -27.61
CA ASP A 387 -1.58 7.75 -27.18
C ASP A 387 -2.98 7.36 -26.75
N SER A 388 -3.14 6.97 -25.46
CA SER A 388 -4.46 6.90 -24.86
C SER A 388 -4.92 8.35 -24.76
N TYR A 389 -5.64 8.81 -25.75
CA TYR A 389 -6.48 9.98 -25.62
C TYR A 389 -7.45 9.69 -24.48
N LYS A 390 -7.10 10.07 -23.25
CA LYS A 390 -8.06 10.23 -22.15
C LYS A 390 -8.94 11.41 -22.53
N ILE A 391 -9.98 11.15 -23.30
CA ILE A 391 -11.05 12.09 -23.47
C ILE A 391 -11.86 11.96 -22.19
N GLU A 392 -12.00 13.06 -21.45
CA GLU A 392 -12.70 13.11 -20.16
C GLU A 392 -13.99 12.30 -20.16
N GLY A 393 -14.07 11.33 -19.23
CA GLY A 393 -15.28 10.56 -18.96
C GLY A 393 -15.52 9.29 -19.81
N TYR A 394 -14.67 8.98 -20.81
CA TYR A 394 -14.74 7.70 -21.54
C TYR A 394 -13.89 6.64 -20.85
N LEU A 395 -14.50 5.51 -20.51
CA LEU A 395 -13.82 4.36 -19.90
C LEU A 395 -13.97 3.15 -20.81
N LEU A 396 -12.87 2.48 -21.08
CA LEU A 396 -12.84 1.11 -21.60
C LEU A 396 -11.86 0.33 -20.72
N GLU A 397 -12.38 -0.59 -19.91
CA GLU A 397 -11.57 -1.38 -19.00
C GLU A 397 -10.85 -2.53 -19.70
N GLN A 398 -9.78 -3.04 -19.08
CA GLN A 398 -9.16 -4.28 -19.50
C GLN A 398 -10.16 -5.43 -19.30
N ASN A 399 -10.28 -6.31 -20.30
CA ASN A 399 -11.15 -7.48 -20.18
C ASN A 399 -10.68 -8.41 -19.05
N PHE A 400 -11.63 -8.98 -18.33
CA PHE A 400 -11.31 -9.91 -17.24
C PHE A 400 -12.16 -11.20 -17.36
N PRO A 401 -11.50 -12.37 -17.19
CA PRO A 401 -10.06 -12.61 -17.09
C PRO A 401 -9.29 -12.26 -18.38
N ASN A 402 -7.98 -11.94 -18.24
CA ASN A 402 -7.04 -11.79 -19.35
C ASN A 402 -5.63 -12.23 -18.90
N PRO A 403 -5.02 -13.31 -19.39
CA PRO A 403 -5.56 -14.16 -20.45
C PRO A 403 -6.87 -14.90 -20.08
N PHE A 404 -7.67 -15.25 -21.08
CA PHE A 404 -8.94 -15.93 -20.87
C PHE A 404 -9.03 -17.24 -21.67
N ASN A 405 -9.86 -18.15 -21.15
CA ASN A 405 -10.22 -19.39 -21.83
C ASN A 405 -11.74 -19.43 -22.00
N SER A 406 -12.19 -19.47 -23.24
CA SER A 406 -13.56 -19.42 -23.73
C SER A 406 -14.34 -18.13 -23.46
N THR A 407 -14.33 -17.55 -22.27
CA THR A 407 -15.15 -16.37 -21.94
C THR A 407 -14.36 -15.28 -21.21
N THR A 408 -14.68 -14.00 -21.50
CA THR A 408 -14.18 -12.84 -20.79
C THR A 408 -15.23 -11.73 -20.78
N GLN A 409 -15.15 -10.81 -19.83
CA GLN A 409 -16.02 -9.63 -19.73
C GLN A 409 -15.24 -8.36 -20.11
N ILE A 410 -15.90 -7.47 -20.82
CA ILE A 410 -15.41 -6.14 -21.17
C ILE A 410 -16.36 -5.12 -20.53
N VAL A 411 -15.79 -4.14 -19.83
CA VAL A 411 -16.55 -3.08 -19.18
C VAL A 411 -16.22 -1.76 -19.83
N PHE A 412 -17.24 -0.93 -20.06
CA PHE A 412 -17.06 0.44 -20.56
C PHE A 412 -18.12 1.39 -20.02
N SER A 413 -17.81 2.69 -20.04
CA SER A 413 -18.76 3.77 -19.81
C SER A 413 -18.43 4.98 -20.70
N VAL A 414 -19.42 5.88 -20.85
CA VAL A 414 -19.30 7.11 -21.66
C VAL A 414 -19.83 8.31 -20.86
N PRO A 415 -19.34 9.54 -21.10
CA PRO A 415 -19.74 10.71 -20.32
C PRO A 415 -21.07 11.36 -20.76
N GLU A 416 -21.61 10.94 -21.90
CA GLU A 416 -22.86 11.47 -22.44
C GLU A 416 -23.67 10.37 -23.13
N ASP A 417 -25.00 10.58 -23.25
CA ASP A 417 -25.88 9.68 -23.98
C ASP A 417 -25.49 9.63 -25.46
N GLN A 418 -25.14 8.43 -25.94
CA GLN A 418 -24.67 8.25 -27.31
C GLN A 418 -24.82 6.82 -27.81
N LYS A 419 -24.68 6.65 -29.12
CA LYS A 419 -24.53 5.32 -29.72
C LYS A 419 -23.09 4.85 -29.62
N VAL A 420 -22.89 3.60 -29.21
CA VAL A 420 -21.60 2.95 -29.03
C VAL A 420 -21.57 1.65 -29.80
N LYS A 421 -20.44 1.37 -30.48
CA LYS A 421 -20.14 0.03 -31.07
C LYS A 421 -18.91 -0.56 -30.38
N LEU A 422 -19.04 -1.77 -29.83
CA LEU A 422 -17.92 -2.56 -29.31
C LEU A 422 -17.75 -3.80 -30.17
N ALA A 423 -16.57 -4.01 -30.73
CA ALA A 423 -16.27 -5.14 -31.62
C ALA A 423 -14.88 -5.75 -31.36
N ILE A 424 -14.74 -7.03 -31.71
CA ILE A 424 -13.51 -7.82 -31.59
C ILE A 424 -12.81 -7.89 -32.94
N TYR A 425 -11.48 -7.80 -32.92
CA TYR A 425 -10.62 -7.82 -34.09
C TYR A 425 -9.46 -8.83 -33.90
N ASP A 426 -9.00 -9.39 -34.99
CA ASP A 426 -7.77 -10.20 -35.01
C ASP A 426 -6.51 -9.31 -35.03
N SER A 427 -5.34 -9.94 -35.01
CA SER A 427 -4.04 -9.27 -35.06
C SER A 427 -3.76 -8.53 -36.37
N LEU A 428 -4.53 -8.78 -37.44
CA LEU A 428 -4.45 -8.11 -38.74
C LEU A 428 -5.47 -6.97 -38.88
N GLY A 429 -6.31 -6.76 -37.84
CA GLY A 429 -7.32 -5.72 -37.81
C GLY A 429 -8.65 -6.12 -38.50
N ALA A 430 -8.86 -7.39 -38.84
CA ALA A 430 -10.12 -7.87 -39.37
C ALA A 430 -11.16 -8.01 -38.24
N GLU A 431 -12.37 -7.49 -38.45
CA GLU A 431 -13.47 -7.59 -37.49
C GLU A 431 -13.97 -9.04 -37.39
N ILE A 432 -13.90 -9.62 -36.19
CA ILE A 432 -14.33 -10.99 -35.91
C ILE A 432 -15.80 -11.01 -35.47
N LYS A 433 -16.19 -10.13 -34.56
CA LYS A 433 -17.51 -10.11 -33.95
C LYS A 433 -17.84 -8.74 -33.37
N VAL A 434 -19.05 -8.24 -33.65
CA VAL A 434 -19.63 -7.13 -32.94
C VAL A 434 -20.32 -7.65 -31.68
N LEU A 435 -19.90 -7.15 -30.50
CA LEU A 435 -20.44 -7.55 -29.22
C LEU A 435 -21.57 -6.64 -28.75
N PHE A 436 -21.50 -5.36 -29.09
CA PHE A 436 -22.48 -4.34 -28.69
C PHE A 436 -22.58 -3.27 -29.78
N ASN A 437 -23.79 -2.79 -30.08
CA ASN A 437 -24.03 -1.71 -31.03
C ASN A 437 -25.39 -1.07 -30.76
N ASP A 438 -25.45 -0.25 -29.70
CA ASP A 438 -26.71 0.37 -29.25
C ASP A 438 -26.44 1.73 -28.55
N HIS A 439 -27.53 2.41 -28.16
CA HIS A 439 -27.48 3.61 -27.34
C HIS A 439 -27.18 3.27 -25.87
N VAL A 440 -26.32 4.09 -25.26
CA VAL A 440 -25.90 3.99 -23.86
C VAL A 440 -26.14 5.31 -23.15
N SER A 441 -26.47 5.24 -21.86
CA SER A 441 -26.67 6.40 -21.00
C SER A 441 -25.34 6.89 -20.40
N ALA A 442 -25.23 8.18 -20.20
CA ALA A 442 -24.08 8.83 -19.57
C ALA A 442 -23.74 8.21 -18.21
N TYR A 443 -22.45 8.04 -17.95
CA TYR A 443 -21.88 7.55 -16.67
C TYR A 443 -22.39 6.19 -16.18
N GLN A 444 -23.16 5.49 -17.00
CA GLN A 444 -23.57 4.11 -16.69
C GLN A 444 -22.48 3.12 -17.15
N SER A 445 -22.15 2.15 -16.28
CA SER A 445 -21.23 1.07 -16.62
C SER A 445 -21.96 -0.06 -17.36
N TYR A 446 -21.43 -0.45 -18.51
CA TYR A 446 -21.94 -1.54 -19.35
C TYR A 446 -20.96 -2.71 -19.32
N LYS A 447 -21.47 -3.91 -18.98
CA LYS A 447 -20.71 -5.16 -19.01
C LYS A 447 -21.13 -6.00 -20.20
N VAL A 448 -20.18 -6.36 -21.06
CA VAL A 448 -20.42 -7.16 -22.26
C VAL A 448 -19.54 -8.40 -22.21
N THR A 449 -20.16 -9.57 -22.31
CA THR A 449 -19.44 -10.84 -22.31
C THR A 449 -19.01 -11.21 -23.73
N PHE A 450 -17.74 -11.51 -23.92
CA PHE A 450 -17.22 -12.16 -25.11
C PHE A 450 -17.06 -13.66 -24.85
N ASP A 451 -17.84 -14.47 -25.56
CA ASP A 451 -17.76 -15.91 -25.53
C ASP A 451 -17.24 -16.41 -26.91
N THR A 452 -16.16 -17.18 -26.86
CA THR A 452 -15.52 -17.78 -28.02
C THR A 452 -16.04 -19.18 -28.34
N SER A 453 -17.01 -19.73 -27.55
CA SER A 453 -17.66 -21.01 -27.85
C SER A 453 -18.34 -20.92 -29.20
N GLY A 454 -17.99 -21.81 -30.11
CA GLY A 454 -18.50 -21.80 -31.47
C GLY A 454 -17.79 -20.88 -32.45
N LEU A 455 -16.76 -20.13 -32.01
CA LEU A 455 -15.84 -19.42 -32.89
C LEU A 455 -14.57 -20.24 -33.07
N ASN A 456 -14.11 -20.38 -34.31
CA ASN A 456 -12.87 -21.10 -34.61
C ASN A 456 -11.65 -20.16 -34.49
N LEU A 457 -11.41 -19.70 -33.27
CA LEU A 457 -10.29 -18.78 -32.94
C LEU A 457 -9.10 -19.57 -32.42
N ALA A 458 -7.89 -19.24 -32.83
CA ALA A 458 -6.66 -19.83 -32.32
C ALA A 458 -6.23 -19.15 -30.98
N THR A 459 -5.45 -19.86 -30.17
CA THR A 459 -4.70 -19.23 -29.08
C THR A 459 -3.86 -18.08 -29.64
N GLY A 460 -3.96 -16.90 -29.05
CA GLY A 460 -3.25 -15.73 -29.55
C GLY A 460 -3.76 -14.39 -29.05
N ILE A 461 -3.25 -13.34 -29.67
CA ILE A 461 -3.58 -11.94 -29.35
C ILE A 461 -4.75 -11.50 -30.23
N TYR A 462 -5.74 -10.89 -29.59
CA TYR A 462 -6.89 -10.24 -30.17
C TYR A 462 -7.03 -8.82 -29.62
N PHE A 463 -7.85 -8.00 -30.29
CA PHE A 463 -8.15 -6.64 -29.87
C PHE A 463 -9.66 -6.46 -29.77
N TYR A 464 -10.07 -5.62 -28.81
CA TYR A 464 -11.43 -5.10 -28.79
C TYR A 464 -11.39 -3.58 -28.90
N ARG A 465 -12.33 -3.06 -29.69
CA ARG A 465 -12.42 -1.64 -29.99
C ARG A 465 -13.82 -1.15 -29.71
N ILE A 466 -13.91 -0.04 -28.94
CA ILE A 466 -15.13 0.72 -28.76
C ILE A 466 -15.09 1.95 -29.67
N GLU A 467 -16.15 2.20 -30.40
CA GLU A 467 -16.35 3.40 -31.25
C GLU A 467 -17.39 4.30 -30.58
N THR A 468 -17.05 5.55 -30.37
CA THR A 468 -17.85 6.57 -29.66
C THR A 468 -17.86 7.86 -30.47
N LYS A 469 -18.63 8.87 -30.04
CA LYS A 469 -18.58 10.21 -30.65
C LYS A 469 -17.21 10.88 -30.54
N ALA A 470 -16.44 10.57 -29.50
CA ALA A 470 -15.13 11.13 -29.28
C ALA A 470 -14.00 10.41 -30.03
N GLY A 471 -14.31 9.29 -30.68
CA GLY A 471 -13.32 8.48 -31.41
C GLY A 471 -13.37 7.01 -31.00
N SER A 472 -12.29 6.29 -31.32
CA SER A 472 -12.18 4.84 -31.06
C SER A 472 -11.13 4.60 -29.98
N PHE A 473 -11.46 3.70 -29.04
CA PHE A 473 -10.54 3.21 -28.00
C PHE A 473 -10.33 1.71 -28.22
N VAL A 474 -9.07 1.25 -28.09
CA VAL A 474 -8.68 -0.13 -28.39
C VAL A 474 -7.91 -0.70 -27.19
N LYS A 475 -8.19 -1.98 -26.85
CA LYS A 475 -7.37 -2.72 -25.90
C LYS A 475 -7.05 -4.13 -26.42
N LYS A 476 -5.94 -4.69 -25.95
CA LYS A 476 -5.46 -6.01 -26.27
C LYS A 476 -6.03 -7.05 -25.31
N MET A 477 -6.33 -8.24 -25.79
CA MET A 477 -6.67 -9.42 -25.00
C MET A 477 -5.95 -10.67 -25.50
N VAL A 478 -5.76 -11.66 -24.63
CA VAL A 478 -5.06 -12.90 -24.92
C VAL A 478 -6.01 -14.08 -24.69
N LEU A 479 -6.27 -14.84 -25.76
CA LEU A 479 -7.03 -16.08 -25.69
C LEU A 479 -6.06 -17.26 -25.51
N LEU A 480 -6.33 -18.10 -24.50
CA LEU A 480 -5.68 -19.39 -24.29
C LEU A 480 -6.69 -20.51 -24.55
N ARG A 481 -6.31 -21.53 -25.32
CA ARG A 481 -7.10 -22.75 -25.56
C ARG A 481 -6.32 -23.97 -25.12
#